data_ed132bfafaee1a1e6ab77a97a92a3d76
#
_entry.id   ed132bfafaee1a1e6ab77a97a92a3d76
#
_cell.length_a   1.000
_cell.length_b   1.000
_cell.length_c   1.000
_cell.angle_alpha   90.00
_cell.angle_beta   90.00
_cell.angle_gamma   90.00
#
_symmetry.space_group_name_H-M   'P 1'
#
loop_
_entity.id
_entity.type
_entity.pdbx_description
1 polymer ?
#
loop_
_entity_poly.entity_id
_entity_poly.type
_entity_poly.pdbx_seq_one_letter_code
_entity_poly.pdbx_strand_id
1 'polypeptide(L)'
;GKNRNEWSDTHFYSSESFLISNHNRFVAGQYTRRMPPVFIGEFGLSGGAAPGSLRAAIGEACFLAGVENGQEIVRCLAYAPVLGNTKYKIERYPVIFFDGEQIALSPSYYLLQMFSSNRGDEVLKTEVRTYQKPQVTFGRAGIEMFDNSYEFKEVKIDNSPVTEGAV
;
A
#
# COMPACT_ATOMS: atom_id res chain seq x y z
N GLY A 1 -1.33 29.83 -19.85
CA GLY A 1 -1.50 28.37 -19.81
C GLY A 1 -0.33 27.74 -19.07
N LYS A 2 -0.60 26.92 -18.03
CA LYS A 2 0.47 26.16 -17.36
C LYS A 2 1.06 25.17 -18.37
N ASN A 3 2.37 25.12 -18.40
CA ASN A 3 3.13 24.28 -19.31
C ASN A 3 2.82 22.81 -19.00
N ARG A 4 2.28 22.04 -19.94
CA ARG A 4 1.92 20.62 -19.77
C ARG A 4 3.14 19.71 -19.55
N ASN A 5 4.34 20.26 -19.63
CA ASN A 5 5.60 19.54 -19.46
C ASN A 5 6.16 19.64 -18.02
N GLU A 6 5.45 20.29 -17.11
CA GLU A 6 5.84 20.36 -15.70
C GLU A 6 5.28 19.18 -14.94
N TRP A 7 6.09 18.59 -14.06
CA TRP A 7 5.68 17.59 -13.11
C TRP A 7 5.45 18.23 -11.76
N SER A 8 4.49 17.72 -11.02
CA SER A 8 4.29 18.06 -9.61
C SER A 8 5.01 17.04 -8.76
N ASP A 9 6.06 17.44 -8.07
CA ASP A 9 6.72 16.59 -7.09
C ASP A 9 6.06 16.73 -5.73
N THR A 10 5.84 15.59 -5.05
CA THR A 10 5.26 15.55 -3.70
C THR A 10 6.01 14.55 -2.84
N HIS A 11 6.32 14.96 -1.61
CA HIS A 11 6.98 14.15 -0.62
C HIS A 11 6.10 14.05 0.61
N PHE A 12 5.93 12.86 1.17
CA PHE A 12 5.22 12.72 2.43
C PHE A 12 5.61 11.46 3.19
N TYR A 13 5.60 11.61 4.49
CA TYR A 13 5.79 10.53 5.44
C TYR A 13 4.63 10.53 6.41
N SER A 14 4.02 9.37 6.63
CA SER A 14 2.81 9.31 7.44
C SER A 14 2.63 7.96 8.12
N SER A 15 1.59 7.83 8.95
CA SER A 15 1.25 6.55 9.58
C SER A 15 0.61 5.58 8.58
N GLU A 16 0.61 4.28 8.91
CA GLU A 16 -0.12 3.28 8.14
C GLU A 16 -1.61 3.59 8.05
N SER A 17 -2.18 4.09 9.14
CA SER A 17 -3.60 4.48 9.18
C SER A 17 -3.91 5.62 8.21
N PHE A 18 -3.00 6.58 8.07
CA PHE A 18 -3.13 7.63 7.08
C PHE A 18 -3.06 7.07 5.66
N LEU A 19 -2.10 6.18 5.38
CA LEU A 19 -1.93 5.57 4.06
C LEU A 19 -3.17 4.77 3.67
N ILE A 20 -3.73 3.98 4.59
CA ILE A 20 -4.97 3.23 4.38
C ILE A 20 -6.14 4.17 4.10
N SER A 21 -6.33 5.21 4.92
CA SER A 21 -7.46 6.13 4.79
C SER A 21 -7.37 7.02 3.54
N ASN A 22 -6.18 7.20 3.00
CA ASN A 22 -5.93 8.06 1.83
C ASN A 22 -5.46 7.26 0.59
N HIS A 23 -5.67 5.95 0.57
CA HIS A 23 -5.25 5.10 -0.54
C HIS A 23 -5.81 5.56 -1.90
N ASN A 24 -7.02 6.11 -1.91
CA ASN A 24 -7.71 6.55 -3.13
C ASN A 24 -7.55 8.05 -3.43
N ARG A 25 -6.64 8.77 -2.73
CA ARG A 25 -6.54 10.24 -2.86
C ARG A 25 -6.28 10.71 -4.30
N PHE A 26 -5.60 9.92 -5.10
CA PHE A 26 -5.32 10.24 -6.50
C PHE A 26 -6.44 9.81 -7.46
N VAL A 27 -7.41 9.01 -6.99
CA VAL A 27 -8.56 8.55 -7.78
C VAL A 27 -9.79 9.39 -7.49
N ALA A 28 -9.98 9.83 -6.24
CA ALA A 28 -11.22 10.44 -5.73
C ALA A 28 -11.48 11.91 -6.16
N GLY A 29 -10.91 12.37 -7.25
CA GLY A 29 -11.29 13.64 -7.86
C GLY A 29 -10.61 14.91 -7.30
N GLN A 30 -9.70 14.78 -6.35
CA GLN A 30 -8.87 15.91 -5.89
C GLN A 30 -7.88 16.37 -6.98
N TYR A 31 -7.52 15.45 -7.87
CA TYR A 31 -6.66 15.70 -9.01
C TYR A 31 -7.48 15.60 -10.30
N THR A 32 -7.25 16.49 -11.23
CA THR A 32 -7.91 16.48 -12.54
C THR A 32 -6.86 16.31 -13.63
N ARG A 33 -7.27 15.79 -14.79
CA ARG A 33 -6.40 15.66 -15.98
C ARG A 33 -5.80 17.00 -16.47
N ARG A 34 -6.24 18.14 -15.92
CA ARG A 34 -5.71 19.47 -16.22
C ARG A 34 -4.51 19.85 -15.34
N MET A 35 -4.28 19.08 -14.26
CA MET A 35 -3.12 19.27 -13.38
C MET A 35 -1.90 18.57 -13.97
N PRO A 36 -0.67 19.06 -13.64
CA PRO A 36 0.54 18.35 -14.01
C PRO A 36 0.53 16.90 -13.49
N PRO A 37 1.14 15.95 -14.20
CA PRO A 37 1.33 14.61 -13.68
C PRO A 37 2.13 14.65 -12.37
N VAL A 38 1.80 13.76 -11.46
CA VAL A 38 2.41 13.70 -10.13
C VAL A 38 3.57 12.69 -10.13
N PHE A 39 4.69 13.13 -9.63
CA PHE A 39 5.78 12.31 -9.13
C PHE A 39 5.71 12.30 -7.61
N ILE A 40 5.59 11.13 -7.00
CA ILE A 40 5.77 10.99 -5.57
C ILE A 40 7.25 10.71 -5.35
N GLY A 41 8.04 11.77 -5.19
CA GLY A 41 9.50 11.71 -5.12
C GLY A 41 10.02 11.06 -3.86
N GLU A 42 9.24 11.15 -2.77
CA GLU A 42 9.50 10.40 -1.54
C GLU A 42 8.19 10.03 -0.85
N PHE A 43 8.08 8.77 -0.44
CA PHE A 43 7.08 8.37 0.55
C PHE A 43 7.64 7.28 1.46
N GLY A 44 7.06 7.19 2.65
CA GLY A 44 7.40 6.16 3.61
C GLY A 44 6.61 6.32 4.90
N LEU A 45 6.80 5.39 5.82
CA LEU A 45 6.15 5.46 7.12
C LEU A 45 6.91 6.39 8.09
N SER A 46 6.12 7.17 8.83
CA SER A 46 6.56 7.88 10.02
C SER A 46 5.46 7.87 11.07
N GLY A 47 5.71 7.23 12.20
CA GLY A 47 4.70 7.05 13.26
C GLY A 47 3.67 5.95 12.97
N GLY A 48 2.82 5.67 13.94
CA GLY A 48 1.83 4.59 13.85
C GLY A 48 2.42 3.21 14.11
N ALA A 49 2.22 2.28 13.19
CA ALA A 49 2.79 0.93 13.29
C ALA A 49 4.31 0.98 13.38
N ALA A 50 4.87 0.02 14.12
CA ALA A 50 6.33 -0.12 14.20
C ALA A 50 6.88 -0.24 12.78
N PRO A 51 7.78 0.66 12.40
CA PRO A 51 8.37 0.64 11.07
C PRO A 51 9.12 -0.67 10.83
N GLY A 52 9.09 -1.16 9.59
CA GLY A 52 9.61 -2.48 9.26
C GLY A 52 8.74 -3.65 9.74
N SER A 53 7.55 -3.39 10.30
CA SER A 53 6.59 -4.44 10.63
C SER A 53 5.72 -4.82 9.43
N LEU A 54 5.11 -6.01 9.49
CA LEU A 54 4.14 -6.44 8.48
C LEU A 54 2.94 -5.49 8.40
N ARG A 55 2.47 -4.99 9.54
CA ARG A 55 1.37 -4.02 9.60
C ARG A 55 1.71 -2.73 8.83
N ALA A 56 2.94 -2.26 8.95
CA ALA A 56 3.44 -1.12 8.19
C ALA A 56 3.38 -1.40 6.68
N ALA A 57 3.90 -2.55 6.25
CA ALA A 57 3.89 -2.96 4.85
C ALA A 57 2.46 -3.11 4.29
N ILE A 58 1.49 -3.60 5.08
CA ILE A 58 0.08 -3.67 4.66
C ILE A 58 -0.50 -2.26 4.40
N GLY A 59 -0.19 -1.29 5.27
CA GLY A 59 -0.62 0.10 5.05
C GLY A 59 -0.03 0.70 3.76
N GLU A 60 1.25 0.42 3.51
CA GLU A 60 1.94 0.81 2.28
C GLU A 60 1.35 0.10 1.06
N ALA A 61 0.98 -1.20 1.17
CA ALA A 61 0.33 -1.96 0.11
C ALA A 61 -1.01 -1.34 -0.31
N CYS A 62 -1.85 -0.98 0.67
CA CYS A 62 -3.12 -0.30 0.41
C CYS A 62 -2.90 1.00 -0.37
N PHE A 63 -1.89 1.77 0.02
CA PHE A 63 -1.57 3.01 -0.66
C PHE A 63 -1.06 2.80 -2.08
N LEU A 64 -0.14 1.85 -2.28
CA LEU A 64 0.42 1.52 -3.60
C LEU A 64 -0.66 1.04 -4.57
N ALA A 65 -1.58 0.18 -4.12
CA ALA A 65 -2.73 -0.25 -4.94
C ALA A 65 -3.61 0.94 -5.36
N GLY A 66 -3.82 1.89 -4.45
CA GLY A 66 -4.53 3.14 -4.77
C GLY A 66 -3.78 4.02 -5.77
N VAL A 67 -2.45 4.06 -5.68
CA VAL A 67 -1.59 4.78 -6.64
C VAL A 67 -1.66 4.14 -8.02
N GLU A 68 -1.64 2.81 -8.12
CA GLU A 68 -1.83 2.10 -9.40
C GLU A 68 -3.18 2.39 -10.03
N ASN A 69 -4.25 2.42 -9.24
CA ASN A 69 -5.58 2.85 -9.72
C ASN A 69 -5.58 4.31 -10.17
N GLY A 70 -4.69 5.14 -9.64
CA GLY A 70 -4.50 6.54 -10.00
C GLY A 70 -3.43 6.81 -11.07
N GLN A 71 -3.02 5.81 -11.85
CA GLN A 71 -1.90 5.89 -12.80
C GLN A 71 -2.03 6.99 -13.87
N GLU A 72 -3.23 7.47 -14.14
CA GLU A 72 -3.43 8.62 -15.04
C GLU A 72 -2.88 9.93 -14.45
N ILE A 73 -2.76 9.99 -13.13
CA ILE A 73 -2.32 11.15 -12.37
C ILE A 73 -0.90 10.94 -11.84
N VAL A 74 -0.68 9.84 -11.12
CA VAL A 74 0.66 9.49 -10.61
C VAL A 74 1.40 8.68 -11.65
N ARG A 75 2.52 9.21 -12.11
CA ARG A 75 3.34 8.58 -13.14
C ARG A 75 4.58 7.89 -12.60
N CYS A 76 5.05 8.32 -11.45
CA CYS A 76 6.23 7.77 -10.81
C CYS A 76 6.12 7.88 -9.30
N LEU A 77 6.73 6.93 -8.60
CA LEU A 77 6.78 6.89 -7.15
C LEU A 77 8.12 6.34 -6.70
N ALA A 78 8.70 6.94 -5.66
CA ALA A 78 9.93 6.48 -5.02
C ALA A 78 9.73 6.32 -3.52
N TYR A 79 10.24 5.23 -2.98
CA TYR A 79 10.28 5.02 -1.53
C TYR A 79 11.55 5.66 -0.94
N ALA A 80 11.44 6.24 0.24
CA ALA A 80 12.57 6.81 0.94
C ALA A 80 12.48 6.63 2.47
N PRO A 81 13.63 6.34 3.14
CA PRO A 81 14.91 5.97 2.57
C PRO A 81 14.98 4.52 2.11
N VAL A 82 15.80 4.22 1.12
CA VAL A 82 16.00 2.84 0.66
C VAL A 82 16.99 2.10 1.56
N LEU A 83 18.10 2.74 1.91
CA LEU A 83 19.21 2.13 2.65
C LEU A 83 19.36 2.76 4.03
N GLY A 84 19.64 1.94 5.04
CA GLY A 84 19.96 2.38 6.39
C GLY A 84 21.09 1.58 7.02
N ASN A 85 22.12 2.30 7.46
CA ASN A 85 23.23 1.71 8.18
C ASN A 85 22.91 1.62 9.67
N THR A 86 22.81 0.41 10.22
CA THR A 86 22.45 0.16 11.62
C THR A 86 23.51 0.57 12.62
N LYS A 87 24.74 0.84 12.18
CA LYS A 87 25.79 1.40 13.04
C LYS A 87 25.56 2.87 13.40
N TYR A 88 24.64 3.55 12.71
CA TYR A 88 24.29 4.93 12.95
C TYR A 88 22.82 5.08 13.33
N LYS A 89 22.48 6.23 13.90
CA LYS A 89 21.09 6.55 14.20
C LYS A 89 20.25 6.56 12.91
N ILE A 90 19.27 5.71 12.86
CA ILE A 90 18.30 5.66 11.76
C ILE A 90 17.11 6.54 12.15
N GLU A 91 16.94 7.66 11.46
CA GLU A 91 15.84 8.60 11.71
C GLU A 91 14.54 8.19 11.04
N ARG A 92 14.64 7.48 9.91
CA ARG A 92 13.51 6.95 9.14
C ARG A 92 13.82 5.52 8.74
N TYR A 93 12.79 4.70 8.63
CA TYR A 93 12.96 3.28 8.40
C TYR A 93 13.25 2.98 6.93
N PRO A 94 14.44 2.46 6.66
CA PRO A 94 14.81 2.02 5.33
C PRO A 94 14.15 0.68 4.98
N VAL A 95 14.06 0.38 3.71
CA VAL A 95 13.63 -0.93 3.23
C VAL A 95 14.73 -1.98 3.36
N ILE A 96 16.00 -1.54 3.34
CA ILE A 96 17.19 -2.39 3.45
C ILE A 96 18.06 -1.85 4.59
N PHE A 97 18.32 -2.71 5.57
CA PHE A 97 19.24 -2.44 6.66
C PHE A 97 20.59 -3.12 6.40
N PHE A 98 21.67 -2.46 6.75
CA PHE A 98 23.00 -3.03 6.64
C PHE A 98 23.94 -2.48 7.73
N ASP A 99 25.00 -3.22 8.06
CA ASP A 99 26.04 -2.80 9.00
C ASP A 99 27.48 -2.95 8.46
N GLY A 100 27.62 -3.34 7.21
CA GLY A 100 28.88 -3.62 6.53
C GLY A 100 29.24 -5.10 6.49
N GLU A 101 28.60 -5.94 7.29
CA GLU A 101 28.79 -7.40 7.33
C GLU A 101 27.52 -8.14 6.97
N GLN A 102 26.37 -7.61 7.38
CA GLN A 102 25.06 -8.21 7.20
C GLN A 102 24.09 -7.25 6.53
N ILE A 103 23.11 -7.86 5.85
CA ILE A 103 21.99 -7.16 5.22
C ILE A 103 20.71 -7.80 5.75
N ALA A 104 19.74 -6.96 6.15
CA ALA A 104 18.40 -7.37 6.51
C ALA A 104 17.37 -6.63 5.66
N LEU A 105 16.42 -7.38 5.12
CA LEU A 105 15.35 -6.85 4.28
C LEU A 105 14.06 -6.70 5.12
N SER A 106 13.44 -5.55 5.04
CA SER A 106 12.17 -5.31 5.74
C SER A 106 10.98 -5.92 4.99
N PRO A 107 9.81 -6.11 5.63
CA PRO A 107 8.57 -6.42 4.93
C PRO A 107 8.24 -5.45 3.81
N SER A 108 8.54 -4.17 3.95
CA SER A 108 8.38 -3.16 2.90
C SER A 108 9.26 -3.42 1.67
N TYR A 109 10.45 -4.01 1.85
CA TYR A 109 11.27 -4.45 0.72
C TYR A 109 10.53 -5.49 -0.14
N TYR A 110 10.01 -6.53 0.50
CA TYR A 110 9.29 -7.59 -0.21
C TYR A 110 8.01 -7.08 -0.85
N LEU A 111 7.32 -6.15 -0.19
CA LEU A 111 6.17 -5.47 -0.78
C LEU A 111 6.55 -4.75 -2.07
N LEU A 112 7.58 -3.90 -2.04
CA LEU A 112 8.04 -3.16 -3.21
C LEU A 112 8.50 -4.11 -4.32
N GLN A 113 9.16 -5.21 -3.97
CA GLN A 113 9.55 -6.26 -4.91
C GLN A 113 8.32 -6.88 -5.57
N MET A 114 7.27 -7.21 -4.79
CA MET A 114 6.02 -7.76 -5.35
C MET A 114 5.38 -6.79 -6.35
N PHE A 115 5.22 -5.52 -5.99
CA PHE A 115 4.62 -4.53 -6.88
C PHE A 115 5.47 -4.27 -8.13
N SER A 116 6.80 -4.22 -8.00
CA SER A 116 7.69 -3.97 -9.13
C SER A 116 7.81 -5.16 -10.10
N SER A 117 7.71 -6.39 -9.58
CA SER A 117 7.87 -7.61 -10.38
C SER A 117 6.57 -8.12 -11.01
N ASN A 118 5.41 -7.66 -10.52
CA ASN A 118 4.10 -8.12 -10.98
C ASN A 118 3.30 -6.96 -11.58
N ARG A 119 3.93 -6.11 -12.37
CA ARG A 119 3.26 -5.02 -13.06
C ARG A 119 2.49 -5.54 -14.26
N GLY A 120 1.20 -5.20 -14.31
CA GLY A 120 0.37 -5.41 -15.48
C GLY A 120 0.46 -4.24 -16.47
N ASP A 121 -0.04 -4.45 -17.67
CA ASP A 121 -0.13 -3.41 -18.71
C ASP A 121 -1.38 -2.55 -18.55
N GLU A 122 -2.43 -3.09 -17.94
CA GLU A 122 -3.74 -2.45 -17.78
C GLU A 122 -4.29 -2.66 -16.37
N VAL A 123 -5.02 -1.66 -15.85
CA VAL A 123 -5.79 -1.78 -14.61
C VAL A 123 -7.21 -2.21 -14.97
N LEU A 124 -7.57 -3.42 -14.53
CA LEU A 124 -8.91 -3.96 -14.75
C LEU A 124 -9.90 -3.39 -13.72
N LYS A 125 -11.13 -3.09 -14.19
CA LYS A 125 -12.20 -2.70 -13.28
C LYS A 125 -12.58 -3.90 -12.42
N THR A 126 -12.35 -3.78 -11.11
CA THR A 126 -12.59 -4.86 -10.15
C THR A 126 -13.62 -4.41 -9.12
N GLU A 127 -14.59 -5.26 -8.84
CA GLU A 127 -15.54 -5.11 -7.73
C GLU A 127 -15.34 -6.26 -6.75
N VAL A 128 -15.02 -5.91 -5.50
CA VAL A 128 -14.85 -6.88 -4.42
C VAL A 128 -16.03 -6.78 -3.47
N ARG A 129 -16.77 -7.87 -3.29
CA ARG A 129 -17.86 -7.96 -2.32
C ARG A 129 -17.44 -8.86 -1.18
N THR A 130 -17.45 -8.30 0.02
CA THR A 130 -17.16 -9.02 1.26
C THR A 130 -18.43 -9.14 2.09
N TYR A 131 -18.52 -10.18 2.88
CA TYR A 131 -19.54 -10.29 3.92
C TYR A 131 -18.88 -10.66 5.24
N GLN A 132 -19.44 -10.16 6.32
CA GLN A 132 -18.97 -10.51 7.64
C GLN A 132 -19.59 -11.84 8.05
N LYS A 133 -18.77 -12.83 8.37
CA LYS A 133 -19.28 -14.07 8.96
C LYS A 133 -20.00 -13.75 10.27
N PRO A 134 -21.16 -14.37 10.55
CA PRO A 134 -21.77 -14.31 11.88
C PRO A 134 -20.73 -14.75 12.92
N GLN A 135 -20.51 -13.96 13.95
CA GLN A 135 -19.68 -14.39 15.07
C GLN A 135 -20.33 -15.60 15.73
N VAL A 136 -19.66 -16.73 15.66
CA VAL A 136 -20.06 -17.92 16.42
C VAL A 136 -19.50 -17.73 17.83
N THR A 137 -20.31 -17.24 18.74
CA THR A 137 -19.98 -17.19 20.16
C THR A 137 -20.06 -18.61 20.73
N PHE A 138 -18.93 -19.27 20.89
CA PHE A 138 -18.84 -20.46 21.70
C PHE A 138 -18.93 -20.07 23.18
N GLY A 139 -20.03 -20.50 23.84
CA GLY A 139 -20.28 -20.15 25.20
C GLY A 139 -19.26 -20.68 26.20
N ARG A 140 -18.97 -19.87 27.20
CA ARG A 140 -18.45 -20.16 28.55
C ARG A 140 -17.03 -20.68 28.75
N ALA A 141 -16.14 -20.56 27.85
CA ALA A 141 -14.72 -20.60 28.21
C ALA A 141 -14.04 -19.41 27.60
N GLY A 142 -13.98 -18.33 28.30
CA GLY A 142 -13.36 -17.02 28.09
C GLY A 142 -12.20 -16.83 27.08
N ILE A 143 -12.34 -17.37 25.90
CA ILE A 143 -11.49 -17.08 24.75
C ILE A 143 -12.38 -16.34 23.77
N GLU A 144 -12.40 -15.03 23.90
CA GLU A 144 -12.87 -14.16 22.81
C GLU A 144 -11.85 -14.26 21.67
N MET A 145 -12.09 -15.14 20.74
CA MET A 145 -11.43 -15.08 19.46
C MET A 145 -12.10 -13.96 18.65
N PHE A 146 -11.46 -12.83 18.58
CA PHE A 146 -11.80 -11.81 17.59
C PHE A 146 -11.38 -12.31 16.22
N ASP A 147 -12.16 -13.19 15.65
CA ASP A 147 -11.98 -13.62 14.27
C ASP A 147 -12.74 -12.63 13.37
N ASN A 148 -12.05 -11.57 12.97
CA ASN A 148 -12.47 -10.71 11.88
C ASN A 148 -12.13 -11.38 10.54
N SER A 149 -12.46 -12.66 10.39
CA SER A 149 -12.30 -13.33 9.11
C SER A 149 -13.34 -12.80 8.13
N TYR A 150 -12.85 -12.17 7.07
CA TYR A 150 -13.65 -11.82 5.93
C TYR A 150 -13.51 -12.94 4.90
N GLU A 151 -14.61 -13.56 4.50
CA GLU A 151 -14.63 -14.41 3.31
C GLU A 151 -14.98 -13.55 2.10
N PHE A 152 -14.17 -13.63 1.06
CA PHE A 152 -14.53 -13.07 -0.24
C PHE A 152 -15.63 -13.93 -0.84
N LYS A 153 -16.82 -13.37 -0.99
CA LYS A 153 -17.95 -14.09 -1.54
C LYS A 153 -17.91 -14.11 -3.07
N GLU A 154 -17.40 -13.05 -3.66
CA GLU A 154 -17.33 -12.91 -5.11
C GLU A 154 -16.28 -11.84 -5.47
N VAL A 155 -15.39 -12.18 -6.38
CA VAL A 155 -14.50 -11.23 -7.05
C VAL A 155 -14.93 -11.17 -8.51
N LYS A 156 -15.27 -10.00 -9.01
CA LYS A 156 -15.61 -9.78 -10.42
C LYS A 156 -14.52 -8.97 -11.09
N ILE A 157 -14.01 -9.50 -12.17
CA ILE A 157 -13.12 -8.79 -13.09
C ILE A 157 -13.91 -8.61 -14.40
N ASP A 158 -14.12 -7.40 -14.83
CA ASP A 158 -14.88 -7.05 -16.02
C ASP A 158 -16.27 -7.76 -16.12
N ASN A 159 -16.99 -7.80 -14.98
CA ASN A 159 -18.28 -8.48 -14.83
C ASN A 159 -18.27 -10.00 -15.03
N SER A 160 -17.15 -10.62 -15.22
CA SER A 160 -17.03 -12.08 -15.23
C SER A 160 -16.87 -12.59 -13.79
N PRO A 161 -17.70 -13.56 -13.35
CA PRO A 161 -17.51 -14.15 -12.03
C PRO A 161 -16.23 -14.98 -12.03
N VAL A 162 -15.30 -14.66 -11.12
CA VAL A 162 -14.18 -15.53 -10.80
C VAL A 162 -14.67 -16.49 -9.71
N THR A 163 -14.72 -17.77 -10.04
CA THR A 163 -15.19 -18.81 -9.11
C THR A 163 -14.35 -18.87 -7.85
N GLU A 164 -15.02 -19.14 -6.73
CA GLU A 164 -14.47 -19.29 -5.39
C GLU A 164 -13.17 -20.08 -5.39
N GLY A 165 -12.07 -19.41 -5.08
CA GLY A 165 -10.84 -20.02 -4.64
C GLY A 165 -10.65 -19.66 -3.18
N ALA A 166 -10.56 -20.64 -2.31
CA ALA A 166 -10.12 -20.42 -0.94
C ALA A 166 -8.70 -19.88 -0.96
N VAL A 167 -8.49 -18.73 -0.32
CA VAL A 167 -7.18 -18.18 -0.02
C VAL A 167 -6.80 -18.55 1.41
#